data_be3d270a1d0bc2a5b1f1a29892ff3d12
#
_entry.id   be3d270a1d0bc2a5b1f1a29892ff3d12
#
_cell.length_a   1.000
_cell.length_b   1.000
_cell.length_c   1.000
_cell.angle_alpha   90.00
_cell.angle_beta   90.00
_cell.angle_gamma   90.00
#
_symmetry.space_group_name_H-M   'P 1'
#
loop_
_entity.id
_entity.type
_entity.pdbx_description
1 polymer ?
#
loop_
_entity_poly.entity_id
_entity_poly.type
_entity_poly.pdbx_seq_one_letter_code
_entity_poly.pdbx_strand_id
1 'polypeptide(L)'
;RSQRAGLQGSEILSDPVRVGARAEIVLCAGAIGSVQIMERSGLGQVERLSGMGIRPRHRLAGVGENLQDHLQLRLIYKVSGVKTLNAQAKHWWGRAAMGLEYLLFRTGPLTMSPSQMGVFTRSSASVDRADLEYHIQPLSLERFGEPLHDFPAFTASVCHLRPSSRGSVHINHPSSLAQPQIDPCYLATDYDRQVAASAIRVTRGIVNQAPLAAYRPQEYLPGPQYESEEALVEAAGKVGTTIFHPVGTLKMGPASDPSAVVDAQLRCHGVRGLRVADASVMPTITS
;
A
#
# COMPACT_ATOMS: atom_id res chain seq x y z
N ARG A 1 -11.67 -21.74 -3.79
CA ARG A 1 -11.14 -22.54 -2.64
C ARG A 1 -9.63 -22.49 -2.77
N SER A 2 -9.03 -21.41 -2.27
CA SER A 2 -7.59 -21.23 -2.27
C SER A 2 -7.00 -22.06 -1.14
N GLN A 3 -6.00 -22.73 -1.47
CA GLN A 3 -4.94 -23.38 -0.73
C GLN A 3 -4.58 -22.68 0.61
N ARG A 4 -5.42 -22.86 1.61
CA ARG A 4 -5.03 -22.69 3.01
C ARG A 4 -4.42 -23.97 3.58
N ALA A 5 -4.20 -24.98 2.74
CA ALA A 5 -3.69 -26.29 3.16
C ALA A 5 -2.19 -26.33 3.41
N GLY A 6 -1.44 -25.27 3.08
CA GLY A 6 0.03 -25.26 3.26
C GLY A 6 0.56 -24.66 4.56
N LEU A 7 -0.29 -23.96 5.33
CA LEU A 7 0.17 -23.28 6.55
C LEU A 7 -0.27 -23.94 7.85
N GLN A 8 -1.12 -24.93 7.80
CA GLN A 8 -1.53 -25.67 8.99
C GLN A 8 -0.49 -26.66 9.51
N GLY A 9 0.58 -26.91 8.77
CA GLY A 9 1.62 -27.85 9.16
C GLY A 9 2.91 -27.24 9.65
N SER A 10 3.08 -25.92 9.58
CA SER A 10 4.29 -25.23 10.04
C SER A 10 4.16 -24.64 11.43
N GLU A 11 3.12 -24.97 12.15
CA GLU A 11 2.96 -24.55 13.53
C GLU A 11 4.10 -25.10 14.36
N ILE A 12 5.12 -24.28 14.56
CA ILE A 12 6.16 -24.43 15.58
C ILE A 12 6.40 -25.92 15.90
N LEU A 13 6.84 -26.66 14.88
CA LEU A 13 7.20 -28.07 15.02
C LEU A 13 8.58 -28.26 15.70
N SER A 14 9.22 -27.14 16.07
CA SER A 14 10.48 -27.14 16.78
C SER A 14 10.39 -26.29 18.06
N ASP A 15 11.09 -26.72 19.09
CA ASP A 15 11.30 -25.92 20.29
C ASP A 15 11.88 -24.55 19.95
N PRO A 16 11.53 -23.48 20.70
CA PRO A 16 12.07 -22.16 20.48
C PRO A 16 13.61 -22.16 20.51
N VAL A 17 14.22 -21.74 19.41
CA VAL A 17 15.68 -21.62 19.33
C VAL A 17 16.12 -20.28 19.91
N ARG A 18 17.02 -20.27 20.88
CA ARG A 18 17.67 -19.07 21.40
C ARG A 18 18.89 -18.74 20.57
N VAL A 19 18.90 -17.53 19.98
CA VAL A 19 20.03 -16.98 19.25
C VAL A 19 20.57 -15.77 20.01
N GLY A 20 21.87 -15.77 20.31
CA GLY A 20 22.56 -14.64 20.95
C GLY A 20 23.23 -13.75 19.91
N ALA A 21 23.04 -12.43 20.03
CA ALA A 21 23.79 -11.45 19.26
C ALA A 21 25.03 -11.00 20.04
N ARG A 22 26.20 -10.90 19.39
CA ARG A 22 27.43 -10.38 20.03
C ARG A 22 27.46 -8.85 20.12
N ALA A 23 26.87 -8.15 19.16
CA ALA A 23 26.85 -6.70 19.08
C ALA A 23 25.43 -6.15 19.27
N GLU A 24 24.56 -6.38 18.32
CA GLU A 24 23.20 -5.84 18.33
C GLU A 24 22.23 -6.73 17.54
N ILE A 25 20.94 -6.48 17.71
CA ILE A 25 19.84 -7.03 16.93
C ILE A 25 19.30 -5.92 16.03
N VAL A 26 19.13 -6.19 14.74
CA VAL A 26 18.52 -5.25 13.78
C VAL A 26 17.21 -5.85 13.30
N LEU A 27 16.09 -5.17 13.55
CA LEU A 27 14.78 -5.54 13.02
C LEU A 27 14.61 -4.95 11.62
N CYS A 28 14.25 -5.81 10.66
CA CYS A 28 14.01 -5.44 9.25
C CYS A 28 12.75 -6.15 8.72
N ALA A 29 11.70 -6.25 9.55
CA ALA A 29 10.48 -7.00 9.20
C ALA A 29 9.37 -6.12 8.56
N GLY A 30 9.68 -4.87 8.24
CA GLY A 30 8.77 -3.91 7.64
C GLY A 30 7.79 -3.26 8.63
N ALA A 31 7.01 -2.31 8.13
CA ALA A 31 6.13 -1.48 8.95
C ALA A 31 5.08 -2.28 9.76
N ILE A 32 4.75 -3.48 9.34
CA ILE A 32 3.79 -4.36 10.03
C ILE A 32 4.51 -5.39 10.90
N GLY A 33 5.50 -6.08 10.36
CA GLY A 33 6.18 -7.17 11.05
C GLY A 33 7.02 -6.71 12.23
N SER A 34 7.76 -5.59 12.08
CA SER A 34 8.60 -5.05 13.14
C SER A 34 7.78 -4.60 14.36
N VAL A 35 6.59 -4.02 14.17
CA VAL A 35 5.65 -3.71 15.26
C VAL A 35 5.24 -4.98 16.01
N GLN A 36 4.85 -6.02 15.28
CA GLN A 36 4.41 -7.27 15.89
C GLN A 36 5.53 -7.90 16.74
N ILE A 37 6.79 -7.83 16.29
CA ILE A 37 7.94 -8.33 17.05
C ILE A 37 8.15 -7.48 18.28
N MET A 38 8.11 -6.15 18.16
CA MET A 38 8.29 -5.22 19.29
C MET A 38 7.24 -5.46 20.36
N GLU A 39 5.96 -5.46 20.02
CA GLU A 39 4.87 -5.62 20.98
C GLU A 39 4.90 -7.00 21.66
N ARG A 40 5.11 -8.09 20.92
CA ARG A 40 5.27 -9.44 21.50
C ARG A 40 6.50 -9.56 22.39
N SER A 41 7.50 -8.71 22.18
CA SER A 41 8.71 -8.63 23.03
C SER A 41 8.50 -7.78 24.29
N GLY A 42 7.31 -7.22 24.48
CA GLY A 42 7.00 -6.35 25.61
C GLY A 42 7.47 -4.89 25.44
N LEU A 43 7.74 -4.46 24.19
CA LEU A 43 8.15 -3.11 23.85
C LEU A 43 6.97 -2.39 23.17
N GLY A 44 6.40 -1.37 23.82
CA GLY A 44 5.21 -0.68 23.31
C GLY A 44 4.41 0.04 24.40
N GLN A 45 3.11 0.14 24.17
CA GLN A 45 2.16 0.76 25.09
C GLN A 45 1.83 -0.20 26.24
N VAL A 46 2.14 0.19 27.46
CA VAL A 46 2.06 -0.66 28.66
C VAL A 46 0.65 -1.22 28.89
N GLU A 47 -0.36 -0.36 28.76
CA GLU A 47 -1.76 -0.68 29.00
C GLU A 47 -2.27 -1.73 27.99
N ARG A 48 -1.95 -1.55 26.73
CA ARG A 48 -2.29 -2.48 25.64
C ARG A 48 -1.64 -3.85 25.85
N LEU A 49 -0.34 -3.87 26.12
CA LEU A 49 0.41 -5.10 26.31
C LEU A 49 -0.11 -5.90 27.52
N SER A 50 -0.32 -5.19 28.66
CA SER A 50 -0.83 -5.80 29.89
C SER A 50 -2.24 -6.40 29.69
N GLY A 51 -3.11 -5.71 28.94
CA GLY A 51 -4.45 -6.19 28.61
C GLY A 51 -4.46 -7.50 27.82
N MET A 52 -3.37 -7.80 27.09
CA MET A 52 -3.18 -9.06 26.36
C MET A 52 -2.37 -10.11 27.16
N GLY A 53 -2.03 -9.86 28.43
CA GLY A 53 -1.19 -10.74 29.23
C GLY A 53 0.29 -10.74 28.85
N ILE A 54 0.74 -9.78 28.00
CA ILE A 54 2.15 -9.60 27.67
C ILE A 54 2.79 -8.75 28.75
N ARG A 55 3.89 -9.24 29.37
CA ARG A 55 4.64 -8.49 30.37
C ARG A 55 5.34 -7.30 29.70
N PRO A 56 5.00 -6.04 30.01
CA PRO A 56 5.72 -4.89 29.50
C PRO A 56 7.17 -4.88 30.01
N ARG A 57 8.10 -4.61 29.12
CA ARG A 57 9.55 -4.51 29.43
C ARG A 57 10.05 -3.08 29.31
N HIS A 58 9.54 -2.34 28.33
CA HIS A 58 9.90 -0.95 28.12
C HIS A 58 8.75 -0.20 27.44
N ARG A 59 8.42 0.99 27.95
CA ARG A 59 7.38 1.84 27.39
C ARG A 59 7.90 2.57 26.15
N LEU A 60 7.24 2.39 25.02
CA LEU A 60 7.46 3.09 23.76
C LEU A 60 6.10 3.41 23.17
N ALA A 61 5.60 4.60 23.46
CA ALA A 61 4.21 4.98 23.09
C ALA A 61 3.97 5.02 21.59
N GLY A 62 5.02 5.26 20.79
CA GLY A 62 4.93 5.35 19.33
C GLY A 62 4.95 4.01 18.59
N VAL A 63 5.13 2.89 19.29
CA VAL A 63 5.11 1.57 18.64
C VAL A 63 3.73 1.30 18.08
N GLY A 64 3.67 1.08 16.76
CA GLY A 64 2.44 0.81 16.03
C GLY A 64 1.64 2.05 15.60
N GLU A 65 2.02 3.23 16.05
CA GLU A 65 1.36 4.49 15.72
C GLU A 65 1.93 5.14 14.45
N ASN A 66 1.27 6.20 13.95
CA ASN A 66 1.74 6.99 12.80
C ASN A 66 1.82 6.19 11.48
N LEU A 67 1.05 5.11 11.34
CA LEU A 67 0.96 4.40 10.08
C LEU A 67 0.55 5.34 8.96
N GLN A 68 1.29 5.31 7.88
CA GLN A 68 1.00 6.01 6.63
C GLN A 68 1.09 5.02 5.47
N ASP A 69 0.24 5.22 4.49
CA ASP A 69 0.27 4.44 3.25
C ASP A 69 -0.33 5.26 2.12
N HIS A 70 0.03 4.99 0.89
CA HIS A 70 -0.60 5.59 -0.27
C HIS A 70 -1.90 4.88 -0.60
N LEU A 71 -3.04 5.59 -0.46
CA LEU A 71 -4.33 5.14 -0.98
C LEU A 71 -4.31 5.29 -2.49
N GLN A 72 -4.36 4.18 -3.21
CA GLN A 72 -4.45 4.15 -4.66
C GLN A 72 -5.91 4.07 -5.10
N LEU A 73 -6.35 5.06 -5.87
CA LEU A 73 -7.66 5.06 -6.53
C LEU A 73 -7.51 4.41 -7.91
N ARG A 74 -8.23 3.33 -8.15
CA ARG A 74 -8.14 2.57 -9.40
C ARG A 74 -9.27 2.98 -10.35
N LEU A 75 -9.01 3.97 -11.20
CA LEU A 75 -9.96 4.39 -12.22
C LEU A 75 -9.81 3.51 -13.47
N ILE A 76 -10.91 2.94 -13.93
CA ILE A 76 -10.94 2.01 -15.05
C ILE A 76 -11.76 2.61 -16.18
N TYR A 77 -11.20 2.60 -17.38
CA TYR A 77 -11.85 3.09 -18.59
C TYR A 77 -11.93 1.97 -19.63
N LYS A 78 -13.15 1.66 -20.08
CA LYS A 78 -13.37 0.83 -21.26
C LYS A 78 -12.92 1.57 -22.50
N VAL A 79 -12.31 0.88 -23.44
CA VAL A 79 -11.82 1.46 -24.70
C VAL A 79 -12.20 0.61 -25.91
N SER A 80 -12.12 1.19 -27.09
CA SER A 80 -12.35 0.50 -28.36
C SER A 80 -11.28 0.87 -29.38
N GLY A 81 -11.12 0.02 -30.42
CA GLY A 81 -10.16 0.29 -31.49
C GLY A 81 -8.70 0.08 -31.13
N VAL A 82 -8.39 -0.48 -29.96
CA VAL A 82 -7.02 -0.74 -29.48
C VAL A 82 -6.92 -2.13 -28.84
N LYS A 83 -5.77 -2.77 -29.00
CA LYS A 83 -5.47 -4.03 -28.31
C LYS A 83 -5.02 -3.73 -26.88
N THR A 84 -5.76 -4.23 -25.90
CA THR A 84 -5.37 -4.19 -24.46
C THR A 84 -4.91 -5.58 -24.03
N LEU A 85 -4.21 -5.66 -22.89
CA LEU A 85 -3.83 -6.96 -22.33
C LEU A 85 -5.06 -7.82 -21.97
N ASN A 86 -6.18 -7.19 -21.56
CA ASN A 86 -7.45 -7.89 -21.38
C ASN A 86 -7.87 -8.66 -22.64
N ALA A 87 -7.86 -7.98 -23.80
CA ALA A 87 -8.23 -8.60 -25.07
C ALA A 87 -7.26 -9.71 -25.49
N GLN A 88 -5.94 -9.50 -25.29
CA GLN A 88 -4.91 -10.48 -25.63
C GLN A 88 -4.97 -11.72 -24.73
N ALA A 89 -5.15 -11.52 -23.42
CA ALA A 89 -5.18 -12.60 -22.44
C ALA A 89 -6.53 -13.32 -22.32
N LYS A 90 -7.58 -12.84 -23.02
CA LYS A 90 -8.93 -13.40 -22.97
C LYS A 90 -8.96 -14.88 -23.34
N HIS A 91 -8.22 -15.25 -24.38
CA HIS A 91 -8.20 -16.59 -24.93
C HIS A 91 -6.87 -17.31 -24.66
N TRP A 92 -6.91 -18.64 -24.53
CA TRP A 92 -5.72 -19.44 -24.24
C TRP A 92 -4.62 -19.27 -25.29
N TRP A 93 -4.97 -19.16 -26.58
CA TRP A 93 -4.00 -18.93 -27.66
C TRP A 93 -3.29 -17.57 -27.56
N GLY A 94 -3.97 -16.54 -27.09
CA GLY A 94 -3.36 -15.24 -26.84
C GLY A 94 -2.32 -15.32 -25.71
N ARG A 95 -2.64 -16.05 -24.64
CA ARG A 95 -1.69 -16.32 -23.55
C ARG A 95 -0.50 -17.17 -24.03
N ALA A 96 -0.77 -18.20 -24.86
CA ALA A 96 0.27 -19.02 -25.45
C ALA A 96 1.20 -18.21 -26.38
N ALA A 97 0.63 -17.30 -27.19
CA ALA A 97 1.41 -16.40 -28.05
C ALA A 97 2.30 -15.45 -27.25
N MET A 98 1.79 -14.83 -26.18
CA MET A 98 2.62 -14.00 -25.27
C MET A 98 3.74 -14.84 -24.61
N GLY A 99 3.43 -16.07 -24.19
CA GLY A 99 4.43 -16.99 -23.64
C GLY A 99 5.51 -17.37 -24.65
N LEU A 100 5.13 -17.66 -25.89
CA LEU A 100 6.06 -18.03 -26.97
C LEU A 100 6.94 -16.82 -27.38
N GLU A 101 6.36 -15.62 -27.48
CA GLU A 101 7.10 -14.39 -27.73
C GLU A 101 8.17 -14.16 -26.67
N TYR A 102 7.80 -14.32 -25.39
CA TYR A 102 8.76 -14.20 -24.30
C TYR A 102 9.87 -15.27 -24.35
N LEU A 103 9.51 -16.52 -24.61
CA LEU A 103 10.48 -17.62 -24.67
C LEU A 103 11.49 -17.46 -25.80
N LEU A 104 11.02 -17.05 -26.99
CA LEU A 104 11.86 -16.95 -28.18
C LEU A 104 12.64 -15.64 -28.29
N PHE A 105 12.00 -14.52 -27.92
CA PHE A 105 12.55 -13.19 -28.21
C PHE A 105 12.83 -12.35 -26.94
N ARG A 106 12.38 -12.80 -25.76
CA ARG A 106 12.47 -12.03 -24.51
C ARG A 106 11.84 -10.62 -24.64
N THR A 107 10.75 -10.54 -25.40
CA THR A 107 9.97 -9.33 -25.65
C THR A 107 8.51 -9.52 -25.26
N GLY A 108 7.68 -8.49 -25.46
CA GLY A 108 6.24 -8.54 -25.25
C GLY A 108 5.80 -8.32 -23.80
N PRO A 109 4.50 -8.49 -23.55
CA PRO A 109 3.88 -8.13 -22.27
C PRO A 109 4.49 -8.79 -21.02
N LEU A 110 5.07 -9.99 -21.17
CA LEU A 110 5.68 -10.71 -20.03
C LEU A 110 7.06 -10.18 -19.62
N THR A 111 7.61 -9.21 -20.35
CA THR A 111 8.87 -8.53 -19.97
C THR A 111 8.63 -7.26 -19.19
N MET A 112 7.39 -6.82 -19.05
CA MET A 112 7.04 -5.49 -18.56
C MET A 112 6.37 -5.58 -17.19
N SER A 113 6.61 -4.58 -16.35
CA SER A 113 5.78 -4.35 -15.18
C SER A 113 4.32 -4.12 -15.61
N PRO A 114 3.32 -4.53 -14.81
CA PRO A 114 1.92 -4.19 -15.07
C PRO A 114 1.69 -2.69 -15.27
N SER A 115 2.43 -1.84 -14.55
CA SER A 115 2.40 -0.38 -14.70
C SER A 115 3.49 0.05 -15.67
N GLN A 116 3.09 0.51 -16.85
CA GLN A 116 4.02 0.83 -17.94
C GLN A 116 4.38 2.30 -18.03
N MET A 117 3.57 3.17 -17.41
CA MET A 117 3.80 4.62 -17.41
C MET A 117 3.52 5.16 -16.00
N GLY A 118 4.46 5.93 -15.48
CA GLY A 118 4.30 6.77 -14.29
C GLY A 118 4.11 8.23 -14.70
N VAL A 119 3.21 8.95 -14.01
CA VAL A 119 3.02 10.39 -14.21
C VAL A 119 2.93 11.05 -12.84
N PHE A 120 3.70 12.13 -12.65
CA PHE A 120 3.63 12.97 -11.47
C PHE A 120 3.00 14.31 -11.82
N THR A 121 1.95 14.70 -11.09
CA THR A 121 1.25 15.97 -11.32
C THR A 121 0.73 16.55 -10.02
N ARG A 122 0.09 17.71 -10.10
CA ARG A 122 -0.49 18.41 -8.96
C ARG A 122 -2.00 18.21 -8.93
N SER A 123 -2.55 18.02 -7.72
CA SER A 123 -4.00 17.94 -7.50
C SER A 123 -4.69 19.28 -7.77
N SER A 124 -3.98 20.40 -7.60
CA SER A 124 -4.46 21.75 -7.88
C SER A 124 -3.33 22.70 -8.23
N ALA A 125 -3.67 23.86 -8.77
CA ALA A 125 -2.69 24.93 -9.10
C ALA A 125 -2.03 25.54 -7.86
N SER A 126 -2.65 25.42 -6.68
CA SER A 126 -2.13 25.96 -5.42
C SER A 126 -1.06 25.11 -4.76
N VAL A 127 -0.83 23.89 -5.27
CA VAL A 127 0.17 22.98 -4.71
C VAL A 127 1.54 23.24 -5.37
N ASP A 128 2.57 23.49 -4.58
CA ASP A 128 3.91 23.84 -5.07
C ASP A 128 4.61 22.68 -5.79
N ARG A 129 4.40 21.46 -5.35
CA ARG A 129 5.04 20.22 -5.85
C ARG A 129 3.99 19.20 -6.24
N ALA A 130 4.34 18.32 -7.20
CA ALA A 130 3.49 17.18 -7.54
C ALA A 130 3.12 16.37 -6.29
N ASP A 131 1.84 16.14 -6.09
CA ASP A 131 1.24 15.42 -4.96
C ASP A 131 0.37 14.25 -5.40
N LEU A 132 0.25 14.04 -6.72
CA LEU A 132 -0.39 12.90 -7.34
C LEU A 132 0.62 12.10 -8.16
N GLU A 133 0.59 10.77 -8.01
CA GLU A 133 1.33 9.83 -8.83
C GLU A 133 0.37 8.88 -9.53
N TYR A 134 0.58 8.68 -10.82
CA TYR A 134 -0.18 7.74 -11.65
C TYR A 134 0.64 6.51 -11.98
N HIS A 135 -0.03 5.38 -11.96
CA HIS A 135 0.41 4.11 -12.52
C HIS A 135 -0.57 3.69 -13.61
N ILE A 136 -0.18 3.87 -14.87
CA ILE A 136 -1.03 3.55 -16.01
C ILE A 136 -0.77 2.11 -16.45
N GLN A 137 -1.85 1.33 -16.57
CA GLN A 137 -1.82 -0.09 -16.89
C GLN A 137 -2.71 -0.36 -18.12
N PRO A 138 -2.22 -1.00 -19.20
CA PRO A 138 -3.03 -1.34 -20.36
C PRO A 138 -3.89 -2.59 -20.12
N LEU A 139 -4.34 -2.76 -18.90
CA LEU A 139 -5.19 -3.84 -18.42
C LEU A 139 -6.15 -3.34 -17.33
N SER A 140 -7.16 -4.14 -17.04
CA SER A 140 -8.05 -3.89 -15.90
C SER A 140 -8.50 -5.19 -15.25
N LEU A 141 -8.72 -5.11 -13.94
CA LEU A 141 -9.24 -6.17 -13.08
C LEU A 141 -9.97 -5.51 -11.90
N GLU A 142 -10.88 -6.20 -11.28
CA GLU A 142 -11.65 -5.66 -10.16
C GLU A 142 -10.74 -5.44 -8.94
N ARG A 143 -9.98 -6.47 -8.56
CA ARG A 143 -9.06 -6.43 -7.42
C ARG A 143 -7.77 -7.18 -7.73
N PHE A 144 -6.68 -6.80 -7.08
CA PHE A 144 -5.42 -7.53 -7.20
C PHE A 144 -5.59 -9.02 -6.87
N GLY A 145 -5.11 -9.88 -7.80
CA GLY A 145 -5.22 -11.33 -7.69
C GLY A 145 -6.47 -11.92 -8.34
N GLU A 146 -7.41 -11.09 -8.81
CA GLU A 146 -8.57 -11.55 -9.57
C GLU A 146 -8.27 -11.62 -11.08
N PRO A 147 -9.11 -12.35 -11.84
CA PRO A 147 -8.99 -12.40 -13.30
C PRO A 147 -9.13 -11.02 -13.94
N LEU A 148 -8.51 -10.84 -15.10
CA LEU A 148 -8.72 -9.65 -15.93
C LEU A 148 -10.17 -9.58 -16.39
N HIS A 149 -10.70 -8.35 -16.50
CA HIS A 149 -12.00 -8.15 -17.13
C HIS A 149 -12.05 -8.71 -18.57
N ASP A 150 -13.22 -9.11 -19.02
CA ASP A 150 -13.44 -9.73 -20.34
C ASP A 150 -13.62 -8.70 -21.47
N PHE A 151 -13.49 -7.41 -21.18
CA PHE A 151 -13.60 -6.30 -22.11
C PHE A 151 -12.28 -5.53 -22.23
N PRO A 152 -12.03 -4.85 -23.38
CA PRO A 152 -10.88 -3.98 -23.54
C PRO A 152 -10.96 -2.77 -22.60
N ALA A 153 -9.92 -2.56 -21.80
CA ALA A 153 -9.85 -1.43 -20.89
C ALA A 153 -8.39 -1.11 -20.51
N PHE A 154 -8.20 0.05 -19.93
CA PHE A 154 -6.98 0.42 -19.21
C PHE A 154 -7.33 0.90 -17.81
N THR A 155 -6.35 0.85 -16.91
CA THR A 155 -6.46 1.40 -15.56
C THR A 155 -5.54 2.61 -15.42
N ALA A 156 -6.10 3.74 -15.00
CA ALA A 156 -5.36 4.90 -14.53
C ALA A 156 -5.43 4.90 -12.99
N SER A 157 -4.49 4.25 -12.36
CA SER A 157 -4.39 4.28 -10.90
C SER A 157 -3.70 5.55 -10.46
N VAL A 158 -4.27 6.25 -9.50
CA VAL A 158 -3.69 7.49 -8.95
C VAL A 158 -3.62 7.40 -7.43
N CYS A 159 -2.52 7.85 -6.84
CA CYS A 159 -2.38 7.96 -5.39
C CYS A 159 -1.93 9.36 -4.96
N HIS A 160 -2.38 9.75 -3.76
CA HIS A 160 -1.92 10.94 -3.07
C HIS A 160 -0.59 10.66 -2.39
N LEU A 161 0.47 11.39 -2.79
CA LEU A 161 1.85 11.14 -2.34
C LEU A 161 2.14 11.59 -0.91
N ARG A 162 1.36 12.54 -0.37
CA ARG A 162 1.61 13.13 0.96
C ARG A 162 0.36 13.15 1.82
N PRO A 163 -0.19 11.96 2.15
CA PRO A 163 -1.39 11.90 2.98
C PRO A 163 -1.12 12.48 4.38
N SER A 164 -2.12 13.19 4.89
CA SER A 164 -2.12 13.72 6.25
C SER A 164 -2.81 12.80 7.26
N SER A 165 -3.62 11.86 6.81
CA SER A 165 -4.21 10.81 7.64
C SER A 165 -3.13 9.95 8.29
N ARG A 166 -3.38 9.55 9.54
CA ARG A 166 -2.49 8.69 10.32
C ARG A 166 -3.31 7.55 10.91
N GLY A 167 -2.77 6.36 10.76
CA GLY A 167 -3.36 5.13 11.26
C GLY A 167 -2.45 4.41 12.25
N SER A 168 -2.75 3.14 12.49
CA SER A 168 -2.01 2.32 13.44
C SER A 168 -1.93 0.85 12.98
N VAL A 169 -0.93 0.15 13.56
CA VAL A 169 -0.76 -1.30 13.46
C VAL A 169 -0.52 -1.85 14.85
N HIS A 170 -1.33 -2.79 15.29
CA HIS A 170 -1.15 -3.40 16.60
C HIS A 170 -1.47 -4.88 16.57
N ILE A 171 -0.81 -5.67 17.44
CA ILE A 171 -1.30 -7.01 17.73
C ILE A 171 -2.59 -6.93 18.54
N ASN A 172 -3.47 -7.90 18.33
CA ASN A 172 -4.71 -8.10 19.09
C ASN A 172 -4.70 -9.40 19.89
N HIS A 173 -3.63 -10.19 19.74
CA HIS A 173 -3.43 -11.46 20.42
C HIS A 173 -1.93 -11.76 20.60
N PRO A 174 -1.49 -12.40 21.70
CA PRO A 174 -0.08 -12.73 21.93
C PRO A 174 0.51 -13.71 20.92
N SER A 175 -0.31 -14.62 20.37
CA SER A 175 0.15 -15.62 19.40
C SER A 175 0.76 -14.99 18.15
N SER A 176 1.89 -15.52 17.69
CA SER A 176 2.54 -15.13 16.45
C SER A 176 1.73 -15.47 15.20
N LEU A 177 0.78 -16.38 15.31
CA LEU A 177 -0.09 -16.80 14.22
C LEU A 177 -1.31 -15.86 14.03
N ALA A 178 -1.63 -15.05 15.05
CA ALA A 178 -2.71 -14.10 14.97
C ALA A 178 -2.34 -12.92 14.05
N GLN A 179 -3.24 -12.56 13.13
CA GLN A 179 -3.08 -11.40 12.29
C GLN A 179 -3.16 -10.12 13.13
N PRO A 180 -2.34 -9.11 12.87
CA PRO A 180 -2.44 -7.83 13.54
C PRO A 180 -3.70 -7.07 13.08
N GLN A 181 -4.14 -6.15 13.90
CA GLN A 181 -5.09 -5.11 13.50
C GLN A 181 -4.31 -4.04 12.73
N ILE A 182 -4.72 -3.76 11.52
CA ILE A 182 -4.13 -2.72 10.66
C ILE A 182 -5.25 -1.74 10.33
N ASP A 183 -5.11 -0.52 10.77
CA ASP A 183 -6.05 0.56 10.51
C ASP A 183 -5.30 1.75 9.89
N PRO A 184 -5.33 1.90 8.56
CA PRO A 184 -4.67 3.01 7.89
C PRO A 184 -5.36 4.36 8.08
N CYS A 185 -6.60 4.38 8.53
CA CYS A 185 -7.45 5.60 8.65
C CYS A 185 -7.46 6.43 7.36
N TYR A 186 -7.56 5.80 6.19
CA TYR A 186 -7.60 6.51 4.92
C TYR A 186 -8.72 7.55 4.88
N LEU A 187 -8.47 8.68 4.23
CA LEU A 187 -9.42 9.79 4.07
C LEU A 187 -9.96 10.36 5.39
N ALA A 188 -9.21 10.22 6.49
CA ALA A 188 -9.64 10.71 7.79
C ALA A 188 -9.63 12.24 7.87
N THR A 189 -8.78 12.92 7.09
CA THR A 189 -8.67 14.38 7.08
C THR A 189 -9.41 14.99 5.89
N ASP A 190 -9.86 16.24 6.03
CA ASP A 190 -10.49 17.00 4.94
C ASP A 190 -9.51 17.19 3.77
N TYR A 191 -8.23 17.42 4.07
CA TYR A 191 -7.19 17.56 3.06
C TYR A 191 -7.10 16.30 2.17
N ASP A 192 -7.02 15.11 2.75
CA ASP A 192 -6.92 13.88 1.99
C ASP A 192 -8.19 13.61 1.18
N ARG A 193 -9.38 13.96 1.72
CA ARG A 193 -10.66 13.89 0.99
C ARG A 193 -10.67 14.80 -0.24
N GLN A 194 -10.25 16.07 -0.07
CA GLN A 194 -10.16 17.04 -1.17
C GLN A 194 -9.19 16.58 -2.26
N VAL A 195 -8.02 16.07 -1.87
CA VAL A 195 -7.03 15.56 -2.83
C VAL A 195 -7.58 14.33 -3.57
N ALA A 196 -8.28 13.42 -2.88
CA ALA A 196 -8.88 12.24 -3.51
C ALA A 196 -9.96 12.62 -4.54
N ALA A 197 -10.86 13.58 -4.20
CA ALA A 197 -11.84 14.11 -5.16
C ALA A 197 -11.16 14.79 -6.35
N SER A 198 -10.12 15.60 -6.09
CA SER A 198 -9.32 16.25 -7.14
C SER A 198 -8.63 15.25 -8.03
N ALA A 199 -8.08 14.16 -7.47
CA ALA A 199 -7.41 13.09 -8.23
C ALA A 199 -8.35 12.47 -9.27
N ILE A 200 -9.61 12.21 -8.91
CA ILE A 200 -10.62 11.70 -9.85
C ILE A 200 -10.91 12.74 -10.95
N ARG A 201 -11.08 14.02 -10.59
CA ARG A 201 -11.33 15.10 -11.58
C ARG A 201 -10.14 15.26 -12.54
N VAL A 202 -8.91 15.27 -12.03
CA VAL A 202 -7.70 15.37 -12.84
C VAL A 202 -7.60 14.19 -13.81
N THR A 203 -7.88 12.97 -13.34
CA THR A 203 -7.88 11.77 -14.19
C THR A 203 -8.90 11.89 -15.32
N ARG A 204 -10.13 12.31 -15.03
CA ARG A 204 -11.17 12.58 -16.04
C ARG A 204 -10.70 13.63 -17.06
N GLY A 205 -10.06 14.70 -16.58
CA GLY A 205 -9.48 15.72 -17.44
C GLY A 205 -8.42 15.18 -18.39
N ILE A 206 -7.54 14.29 -17.91
CA ILE A 206 -6.50 13.65 -18.72
C ILE A 206 -7.15 12.73 -19.76
N VAL A 207 -8.09 11.88 -19.36
CA VAL A 207 -8.72 10.88 -20.24
C VAL A 207 -9.57 11.55 -21.33
N ASN A 208 -10.13 12.71 -21.06
CA ASN A 208 -10.95 13.46 -22.02
C ASN A 208 -10.11 14.29 -23.03
N GLN A 209 -8.79 14.20 -23.04
CA GLN A 209 -7.95 14.91 -23.99
C GLN A 209 -8.05 14.32 -25.42
N ALA A 210 -7.94 15.19 -26.42
CA ALA A 210 -8.09 14.84 -27.83
C ALA A 210 -7.29 13.60 -28.30
N PRO A 211 -6.03 13.37 -27.86
CA PRO A 211 -5.27 12.18 -28.28
C PRO A 211 -5.93 10.85 -27.88
N LEU A 212 -6.74 10.83 -26.80
CA LEU A 212 -7.42 9.62 -26.33
C LEU A 212 -8.81 9.44 -26.94
N ALA A 213 -9.37 10.46 -27.59
CA ALA A 213 -10.71 10.43 -28.16
C ALA A 213 -10.89 9.31 -29.22
N ALA A 214 -9.83 8.96 -29.98
CA ALA A 214 -9.84 7.89 -30.96
C ALA A 214 -10.16 6.51 -30.35
N TYR A 215 -9.84 6.32 -29.06
CA TYR A 215 -10.09 5.07 -28.34
C TYR A 215 -11.43 5.04 -27.63
N ARG A 216 -12.22 6.12 -27.70
CA ARG A 216 -13.57 6.26 -27.13
C ARG A 216 -13.62 5.81 -25.65
N PRO A 217 -12.80 6.37 -24.76
CA PRO A 217 -12.76 5.93 -23.38
C PRO A 217 -14.11 6.19 -22.69
N GLN A 218 -14.60 5.18 -21.98
CA GLN A 218 -15.81 5.24 -21.16
C GLN A 218 -15.46 4.87 -19.74
N GLU A 219 -15.72 5.76 -18.79
CA GLU A 219 -15.46 5.50 -17.38
C GLU A 219 -16.31 4.33 -16.90
N TYR A 220 -15.65 3.31 -16.37
CA TYR A 220 -16.27 2.12 -15.77
C TYR A 220 -16.23 2.20 -14.25
N LEU A 221 -15.07 2.56 -13.68
CA LEU A 221 -14.88 2.83 -12.25
C LEU A 221 -14.21 4.19 -12.05
N PRO A 222 -14.67 4.97 -11.06
CA PRO A 222 -15.80 4.75 -10.16
C PRO A 222 -17.17 4.85 -10.83
N GLY A 223 -17.26 5.47 -11.99
CA GLY A 223 -18.47 5.71 -12.78
C GLY A 223 -18.84 7.20 -12.84
N PRO A 224 -19.42 7.62 -13.98
CA PRO A 224 -19.67 9.04 -14.27
C PRO A 224 -20.72 9.70 -13.36
N GLN A 225 -21.51 8.91 -12.63
CA GLN A 225 -22.57 9.41 -11.73
C GLN A 225 -22.04 10.13 -10.48
N TYR A 226 -20.77 9.95 -10.13
CA TYR A 226 -20.13 10.63 -9.00
C TYR A 226 -19.59 11.99 -9.46
N GLU A 227 -20.30 13.08 -9.17
CA GLU A 227 -19.96 14.44 -9.64
C GLU A 227 -19.68 15.41 -8.49
N SER A 228 -20.49 15.40 -7.43
CA SER A 228 -20.25 16.26 -6.28
C SER A 228 -18.99 15.88 -5.51
N GLU A 229 -18.46 16.76 -4.70
CA GLU A 229 -17.25 16.49 -3.92
C GLU A 229 -17.47 15.34 -2.95
N GLU A 230 -18.61 15.33 -2.26
CA GLU A 230 -18.97 14.27 -1.33
C GLU A 230 -19.13 12.92 -2.05
N ALA A 231 -19.77 12.93 -3.22
CA ALA A 231 -19.90 11.73 -4.04
C ALA A 231 -18.55 11.21 -4.54
N LEU A 232 -17.62 12.09 -4.91
CA LEU A 232 -16.26 11.71 -5.32
C LEU A 232 -15.46 11.14 -4.15
N VAL A 233 -15.60 11.68 -2.95
CA VAL A 233 -14.96 11.13 -1.73
C VAL A 233 -15.52 9.75 -1.41
N GLU A 234 -16.84 9.57 -1.50
CA GLU A 234 -17.49 8.27 -1.32
C GLU A 234 -16.96 7.26 -2.36
N ALA A 235 -16.90 7.68 -3.63
CA ALA A 235 -16.35 6.88 -4.71
C ALA A 235 -14.88 6.50 -4.46
N ALA A 236 -14.06 7.45 -4.01
CA ALA A 236 -12.67 7.19 -3.65
C ALA A 236 -12.54 6.11 -2.56
N GLY A 237 -13.42 6.13 -1.55
CA GLY A 237 -13.48 5.08 -0.53
C GLY A 237 -13.87 3.71 -1.08
N LYS A 238 -14.68 3.65 -2.14
CA LYS A 238 -15.12 2.39 -2.78
C LYS A 238 -14.06 1.78 -3.69
N VAL A 239 -13.35 2.61 -4.47
CA VAL A 239 -12.36 2.12 -5.45
C VAL A 239 -10.93 2.17 -4.92
N GLY A 240 -10.74 2.75 -3.73
CA GLY A 240 -9.45 2.91 -3.09
C GLY A 240 -8.93 1.59 -2.51
N THR A 241 -7.64 1.38 -2.65
CA THR A 241 -6.92 0.25 -2.05
C THR A 241 -5.50 0.66 -1.69
N THR A 242 -4.86 -0.11 -0.81
CA THR A 242 -3.42 0.05 -0.55
C THR A 242 -2.61 -0.19 -1.83
N ILE A 243 -1.52 0.56 -2.01
CA ILE A 243 -0.49 0.23 -3.00
C ILE A 243 0.70 -0.49 -2.33
N PHE A 244 0.52 -0.94 -1.09
CA PHE A 244 1.50 -1.70 -0.33
C PHE A 244 2.76 -0.91 0.05
N HIS A 245 2.60 0.37 0.39
CA HIS A 245 3.66 1.28 0.85
C HIS A 245 3.54 1.66 2.34
N PRO A 246 3.20 0.74 3.27
CA PRO A 246 3.04 1.09 4.68
C PRO A 246 4.37 1.53 5.29
N VAL A 247 4.35 2.67 6.00
CA VAL A 247 5.54 3.23 6.67
C VAL A 247 5.18 3.86 8.02
N GLY A 248 6.18 4.24 8.79
CA GLY A 248 6.05 5.19 9.89
C GLY A 248 5.71 4.61 11.25
N THR A 249 5.46 3.33 11.36
CA THR A 249 4.92 2.66 12.57
C THR A 249 5.92 2.48 13.72
N LEU A 250 7.20 2.77 13.50
CA LEU A 250 8.27 2.84 14.49
C LEU A 250 9.10 4.11 14.27
N LYS A 251 8.40 5.23 14.19
CA LYS A 251 8.86 6.54 13.72
C LYS A 251 10.22 6.95 14.32
N MET A 252 11.13 7.42 13.46
CA MET A 252 12.36 8.08 13.85
C MET A 252 12.07 9.49 14.37
N GLY A 253 12.79 9.87 15.41
CA GLY A 253 12.74 11.23 15.96
C GLY A 253 13.67 11.41 17.17
N PRO A 254 13.80 12.65 17.67
CA PRO A 254 14.60 12.94 18.85
C PRO A 254 13.96 12.36 20.11
N ALA A 255 14.78 12.16 21.17
CA ALA A 255 14.30 11.65 22.44
C ALA A 255 13.26 12.56 23.14
N SER A 256 13.15 13.82 22.73
CA SER A 256 12.13 14.76 23.20
C SER A 256 10.76 14.54 22.55
N ASP A 257 10.67 13.78 21.45
CA ASP A 257 9.41 13.40 20.83
C ASP A 257 8.89 12.10 21.47
N PRO A 258 7.81 12.12 22.26
CA PRO A 258 7.28 10.95 22.95
C PRO A 258 6.74 9.87 21.99
N SER A 259 6.50 10.22 20.74
CA SER A 259 6.06 9.30 19.70
C SER A 259 7.21 8.72 18.88
N ALA A 260 8.46 9.14 19.09
CA ALA A 260 9.61 8.55 18.44
C ALA A 260 9.97 7.20 19.06
N VAL A 261 10.24 6.21 18.23
CA VAL A 261 10.65 4.86 18.65
C VAL A 261 12.15 4.66 18.46
N VAL A 262 12.73 5.26 17.44
CA VAL A 262 14.17 5.18 17.16
C VAL A 262 14.79 6.57 16.96
N ASP A 263 16.10 6.67 17.21
CA ASP A 263 16.88 7.88 16.94
C ASP A 263 17.38 7.95 15.48
N ALA A 264 18.10 9.02 15.14
CA ALA A 264 18.65 9.24 13.80
C ALA A 264 19.72 8.18 13.38
N GLN A 265 20.23 7.39 14.31
CA GLN A 265 21.07 6.23 14.04
C GLN A 265 20.29 4.92 14.06
N LEU A 266 18.95 4.98 14.00
CA LEU A 266 18.03 3.84 14.00
C LEU A 266 18.05 3.02 15.31
N ARG A 267 18.64 3.53 16.39
CA ARG A 267 18.71 2.85 17.69
C ARG A 267 17.38 3.05 18.44
N CYS A 268 16.86 1.97 18.99
CA CYS A 268 15.63 2.02 19.77
C CYS A 268 15.84 2.84 21.06
N HIS A 269 14.98 3.84 21.30
CA HIS A 269 15.06 4.68 22.50
C HIS A 269 14.93 3.83 23.77
N GLY A 270 15.90 3.98 24.67
CA GLY A 270 15.91 3.31 25.97
C GLY A 270 16.20 1.80 25.94
N VAL A 271 16.43 1.19 24.77
CA VAL A 271 16.76 -0.25 24.62
C VAL A 271 18.14 -0.41 24.00
N ARG A 272 19.10 -0.92 24.77
CA ARG A 272 20.46 -1.13 24.25
C ARG A 272 20.53 -2.35 23.33
N GLY A 273 21.34 -2.25 22.27
CA GLY A 273 21.61 -3.35 21.34
C GLY A 273 20.43 -3.72 20.44
N LEU A 274 19.47 -2.80 20.27
CA LEU A 274 18.34 -2.98 19.36
C LEU A 274 18.27 -1.80 18.37
N ARG A 275 18.18 -2.11 17.08
CA ARG A 275 17.88 -1.18 15.99
C ARG A 275 16.67 -1.65 15.18
N VAL A 276 16.07 -0.68 14.48
CA VAL A 276 15.08 -0.96 13.43
C VAL A 276 15.57 -0.32 12.13
N ALA A 277 15.61 -1.07 11.06
CA ALA A 277 16.11 -0.62 9.75
C ALA A 277 15.18 -1.11 8.62
N ASP A 278 13.98 -0.56 8.57
CA ASP A 278 12.99 -0.78 7.51
C ASP A 278 12.08 0.45 7.38
N ALA A 279 11.05 0.36 6.55
CA ALA A 279 10.15 1.48 6.27
C ALA A 279 9.36 1.99 7.50
N SER A 280 9.30 1.20 8.58
CA SER A 280 8.62 1.63 9.82
C SER A 280 9.24 2.88 10.45
N VAL A 281 10.53 3.13 10.19
CA VAL A 281 11.24 4.26 10.82
C VAL A 281 11.00 5.60 10.15
N MET A 282 10.41 5.63 8.96
CA MET A 282 10.14 6.86 8.21
C MET A 282 9.20 7.79 9.00
N PRO A 283 9.57 9.05 9.31
CA PRO A 283 8.67 9.99 9.99
C PRO A 283 7.46 10.35 9.14
N THR A 284 7.69 10.47 7.84
CA THR A 284 6.67 10.70 6.81
C THR A 284 6.94 9.81 5.61
N ILE A 285 5.87 9.42 4.92
CA ILE A 285 5.98 8.66 3.69
C ILE A 285 6.71 9.46 2.62
N THR A 286 7.57 8.80 1.88
CA THR A 286 8.31 9.42 0.76
C THR A 286 7.41 9.57 -0.47
N SER A 287 7.74 10.56 -1.31
CA SER A 287 7.03 10.84 -2.57
C SER A 287 7.97 10.72 -3.75
#